data_e5aca1055810961a892f1cea6540c1f0
#
_entry.id   e5aca1055810961a892f1cea6540c1f0
#
_cell.length_a   1.000
_cell.length_b   1.000
_cell.length_c   1.000
_cell.angle_alpha   90.00
_cell.angle_beta   90.00
_cell.angle_gamma   90.00
#
_symmetry.space_group_name_H-M   'P 1'
#
loop_
_entity.id
_entity.type
_entity.pdbx_description
1 polymer ?
#
loop_
_entity_poly.entity_id
_entity_poly.type
_entity_poly.pdbx_seq_one_letter_code
_entity_poly.pdbx_strand_id
1 'polypeptide(L)'
;RKEPAKEADLSHNRQKRYILEEGTPEPFLVDLGVMTREGKVIHAKFDKFRQINRFLEFIEDILPRLEDRAQEGRELTILDFGCGKSYLTFAMYYYLHELKDYDIRIIGLDLKRDVIRHCNELSEKYGYSKLKFLEGDIANYTGVDRVDMVVTLHACDTATDYALAK
;
A
#
# COMPACT_ATOMS: atom_id res chain seq x y z
N ARG A 1 -35.24 -17.28 16.39
CA ARG A 1 -34.29 -17.58 16.29
C ARG A 1 -33.15 -16.72 16.20
N LYS A 2 -32.15 -17.11 16.10
CA LYS A 2 -30.95 -16.36 16.18
C LYS A 2 -30.47 -15.84 14.88
N GLU A 3 -31.28 -15.91 13.88
CA GLU A 3 -30.84 -15.46 12.60
C GLU A 3 -30.45 -13.99 12.55
N PRO A 4 -31.20 -13.09 13.17
CA PRO A 4 -30.76 -11.69 13.14
C PRO A 4 -29.40 -11.49 13.76
N ALA A 5 -29.14 -12.17 14.86
CA ALA A 5 -27.82 -12.07 15.45
C ALA A 5 -26.76 -12.64 14.54
N LYS A 6 -27.06 -13.73 13.85
CA LYS A 6 -26.11 -14.31 12.93
C LYS A 6 -25.84 -13.38 11.77
N GLU A 7 -26.85 -12.72 11.29
CA GLU A 7 -26.64 -11.79 10.20
C GLU A 7 -25.77 -10.62 10.64
N ALA A 8 -25.96 -10.16 11.86
CA ALA A 8 -25.10 -9.11 12.37
C ALA A 8 -23.67 -9.60 12.46
N ASP A 9 -23.48 -10.84 12.88
CA ASP A 9 -22.15 -11.41 12.93
C ASP A 9 -21.53 -11.51 11.56
N LEU A 10 -22.31 -11.86 10.57
CA LEU A 10 -21.79 -11.94 9.21
C LEU A 10 -21.38 -10.56 8.70
N SER A 11 -22.15 -9.55 9.02
CA SER A 11 -21.80 -8.20 8.65
C SER A 11 -20.48 -7.80 9.30
N HIS A 12 -20.32 -8.14 10.55
CA HIS A 12 -19.10 -7.88 11.26
C HIS A 12 -17.93 -8.64 10.64
N ASN A 13 -18.15 -9.87 10.23
CA ASN A 13 -17.11 -10.67 9.59
C ASN A 13 -16.68 -10.06 8.26
N ARG A 14 -17.61 -9.47 7.53
CA ARG A 14 -17.23 -8.81 6.29
C ARG A 14 -16.32 -7.62 6.55
N GLN A 15 -16.52 -6.93 7.65
CA GLN A 15 -15.61 -5.85 8.01
C GLN A 15 -14.22 -6.37 8.29
N LYS A 16 -14.11 -7.63 8.65
CA LYS A 16 -12.81 -8.25 8.91
C LYS A 16 -12.24 -8.96 7.70
N ARG A 17 -12.97 -8.94 6.59
CA ARG A 17 -12.44 -9.54 5.38
C ARG A 17 -11.32 -8.66 4.84
N TYR A 18 -10.20 -9.27 4.59
CA TYR A 18 -9.02 -8.55 4.20
C TYR A 18 -8.95 -8.38 2.70
N ILE A 19 -8.39 -7.27 2.27
CA ILE A 19 -8.13 -7.03 0.86
C ILE A 19 -7.09 -8.02 0.35
N LEU A 20 -6.04 -8.24 1.14
CA LEU A 20 -5.09 -9.31 0.85
C LEU A 20 -5.48 -10.51 1.69
N GLU A 21 -5.67 -11.65 1.03
CA GLU A 21 -6.15 -12.85 1.69
C GLU A 21 -5.11 -13.93 1.67
N GLU A 22 -5.25 -14.88 2.60
CA GLU A 22 -4.42 -16.06 2.55
C GLU A 22 -4.79 -16.92 1.36
N GLY A 23 -3.85 -17.75 0.93
CA GLY A 23 -4.09 -18.70 -0.13
C GLY A 23 -3.35 -18.37 -1.41
N THR A 24 -3.08 -17.10 -1.65
CA THR A 24 -2.33 -16.68 -2.83
C THR A 24 -1.05 -15.99 -2.36
N PRO A 25 0.09 -16.58 -2.62
CA PRO A 25 1.34 -15.97 -2.17
C PRO A 25 1.65 -14.72 -2.96
N GLU A 26 2.00 -13.65 -2.24
CA GLU A 26 2.46 -12.42 -2.83
C GLU A 26 3.94 -12.27 -2.54
N PRO A 27 4.77 -12.08 -3.57
CA PRO A 27 6.22 -12.07 -3.35
C PRO A 27 6.68 -11.08 -2.30
N PHE A 28 6.10 -9.88 -2.24
CA PHE A 28 6.57 -8.93 -1.26
C PHE A 28 6.20 -9.35 0.17
N LEU A 29 5.10 -10.06 0.35
CA LEU A 29 4.72 -10.56 1.67
C LEU A 29 5.60 -11.73 2.08
N VAL A 30 5.98 -12.56 1.11
CA VAL A 30 6.87 -13.67 1.39
C VAL A 30 8.25 -13.14 1.78
N ASP A 31 8.77 -12.18 1.03
CA ASP A 31 10.08 -11.61 1.31
C ASP A 31 10.10 -10.84 2.62
N LEU A 32 8.97 -10.26 2.99
CA LEU A 32 8.83 -9.56 4.25
C LEU A 32 8.79 -10.51 5.44
N GLY A 33 8.56 -11.79 5.19
CA GLY A 33 8.46 -12.78 6.27
C GLY A 33 7.08 -12.84 6.89
N VAL A 34 6.08 -12.29 6.24
CA VAL A 34 4.71 -12.30 6.74
C VAL A 34 3.97 -13.52 6.25
N MET A 35 4.35 -14.04 5.10
CA MET A 35 3.61 -15.10 4.43
C MET A 35 4.56 -16.20 3.99
N THR A 36 4.09 -17.44 4.00
CA THR A 36 4.86 -18.55 3.49
C THR A 36 4.76 -18.59 1.97
N ARG A 37 5.60 -19.40 1.34
CA ARG A 37 5.55 -19.56 -0.11
C ARG A 37 4.25 -20.18 -0.59
N GLU A 38 3.52 -20.86 0.31
CA GLU A 38 2.23 -21.44 0.00
C GLU A 38 1.09 -20.44 0.19
N GLY A 39 1.38 -19.24 0.65
CA GLY A 39 0.36 -18.23 0.81
C GLY A 39 -0.28 -18.18 2.18
N LYS A 40 0.30 -18.85 3.17
CA LYS A 40 -0.25 -18.81 4.52
C LYS A 40 0.42 -17.72 5.33
N VAL A 41 -0.37 -17.01 6.12
CA VAL A 41 0.18 -15.98 6.99
C VAL A 41 0.90 -16.64 8.16
N ILE A 42 2.13 -16.20 8.40
CA ILE A 42 2.93 -16.71 9.49
C ILE A 42 2.36 -16.17 10.80
N HIS A 43 2.07 -17.08 11.74
CA HIS A 43 1.33 -16.73 12.94
C HIS A 43 1.95 -15.54 13.68
N ALA A 44 3.26 -15.55 13.85
CA ALA A 44 3.94 -14.48 14.58
C ALA A 44 3.88 -13.13 13.88
N LYS A 45 3.50 -13.11 12.62
CA LYS A 45 3.43 -11.89 11.83
C LYS A 45 2.01 -11.48 11.49
N PHE A 46 1.04 -12.08 12.13
CA PHE A 46 -0.35 -11.81 11.80
C PHE A 46 -0.73 -10.36 12.08
N ASP A 47 -0.14 -9.76 13.10
CA ASP A 47 -0.39 -8.34 13.39
C ASP A 47 0.08 -7.45 12.25
N LYS A 48 1.23 -7.77 11.66
CA LYS A 48 1.71 -7.00 10.52
C LYS A 48 0.80 -7.18 9.31
N PHE A 49 0.32 -8.39 9.10
CA PHE A 49 -0.62 -8.66 8.02
C PHE A 49 -1.89 -7.84 8.20
N ARG A 50 -2.41 -7.78 9.42
CA ARG A 50 -3.59 -6.95 9.69
C ARG A 50 -3.31 -5.47 9.48
N GLN A 51 -2.13 -5.02 9.87
CA GLN A 51 -1.76 -3.62 9.67
C GLN A 51 -1.75 -3.26 8.18
N ILE A 52 -1.19 -4.13 7.37
CA ILE A 52 -1.16 -3.92 5.93
C ILE A 52 -2.57 -3.83 5.37
N ASN A 53 -3.44 -4.76 5.77
CA ASN A 53 -4.81 -4.75 5.27
C ASN A 53 -5.59 -3.53 5.74
N ARG A 54 -5.36 -3.09 6.97
CA ARG A 54 -6.02 -1.87 7.46
C ARG A 54 -5.57 -0.65 6.66
N PHE A 55 -4.30 -0.60 6.33
CA PHE A 55 -3.80 0.48 5.48
C PHE A 55 -4.48 0.44 4.11
N LEU A 56 -4.66 -0.75 3.55
CA LEU A 56 -5.30 -0.87 2.24
C LEU A 56 -6.79 -0.52 2.31
N GLU A 57 -7.45 -0.78 3.42
CA GLU A 57 -8.82 -0.30 3.61
C GLU A 57 -8.88 1.21 3.58
N PHE A 58 -7.89 1.87 4.19
CA PHE A 58 -7.80 3.32 4.14
C PHE A 58 -7.62 3.80 2.69
N ILE A 59 -6.77 3.13 1.93
CA ILE A 59 -6.59 3.47 0.52
C ILE A 59 -7.89 3.25 -0.25
N GLU A 60 -8.58 2.17 0.04
CA GLU A 60 -9.86 1.89 -0.60
C GLU A 60 -10.86 3.00 -0.35
N ASP A 61 -10.86 3.55 0.86
CA ASP A 61 -11.79 4.62 1.22
C ASP A 61 -11.55 5.90 0.41
N ILE A 62 -10.32 6.12 -0.04
CA ILE A 62 -10.01 7.32 -0.80
C ILE A 62 -10.03 7.08 -2.32
N LEU A 63 -10.33 5.85 -2.75
CA LEU A 63 -10.35 5.54 -4.18
C LEU A 63 -11.26 6.45 -5.00
N PRO A 64 -12.48 6.81 -4.55
CA PRO A 64 -13.31 7.66 -5.37
C PRO A 64 -12.65 8.97 -5.77
N ARG A 65 -11.83 9.52 -4.88
CA ARG A 65 -11.12 10.77 -5.18
C ARG A 65 -10.01 10.55 -6.20
N LEU A 66 -9.36 9.40 -6.14
CA LEU A 66 -8.35 9.07 -7.14
C LEU A 66 -8.99 8.77 -8.48
N GLU A 67 -10.17 8.16 -8.48
CA GLU A 67 -10.86 7.87 -9.72
C GLU A 67 -11.23 9.14 -10.47
N ASP A 68 -11.61 10.19 -9.75
CA ASP A 68 -11.89 11.45 -10.41
C ASP A 68 -10.68 11.96 -11.17
N ARG A 69 -9.49 11.79 -10.61
CA ARG A 69 -8.26 12.20 -11.28
C ARG A 69 -7.87 11.25 -12.40
N ALA A 70 -8.15 9.97 -12.23
CA ALA A 70 -7.84 8.97 -13.25
C ALA A 70 -8.65 9.20 -14.52
N GLN A 71 -9.82 9.78 -14.40
CA GLN A 71 -10.66 10.06 -15.56
C GLN A 71 -10.05 11.11 -16.49
N GLU A 72 -9.03 11.81 -16.04
CA GLU A 72 -8.32 12.74 -16.92
C GLU A 72 -7.50 12.02 -17.97
N GLY A 73 -7.38 10.72 -17.89
CA GLY A 73 -6.70 9.94 -18.91
C GLY A 73 -5.19 10.00 -18.87
N ARG A 74 -4.63 10.35 -17.73
CA ARG A 74 -3.18 10.43 -17.56
C ARG A 74 -2.74 9.58 -16.40
N GLU A 75 -1.44 9.31 -16.35
CA GLU A 75 -0.86 8.57 -15.26
C GLU A 75 -0.97 9.36 -13.96
N LEU A 76 -1.42 8.68 -12.91
CA LEU A 76 -1.45 9.28 -11.58
C LEU A 76 -0.08 9.16 -10.93
N THR A 77 0.28 10.13 -10.10
CA THR A 77 1.54 10.12 -9.37
C THR A 77 1.29 10.27 -7.89
N ILE A 78 1.79 9.33 -7.11
CA ILE A 78 1.70 9.36 -5.66
C ILE A 78 3.09 9.46 -5.08
N LEU A 79 3.29 10.41 -4.17
CA LEU A 79 4.49 10.49 -3.36
C LEU A 79 4.19 9.87 -2.00
N ASP A 80 5.13 9.11 -1.50
CA ASP A 80 4.97 8.38 -0.27
C ASP A 80 6.24 8.53 0.54
N PHE A 81 6.12 9.02 1.78
CA PHE A 81 7.26 9.09 2.69
C PHE A 81 7.01 8.07 3.79
N GLY A 82 7.68 6.94 3.70
CA GLY A 82 7.33 5.76 4.47
C GLY A 82 7.96 5.64 5.84
N CYS A 83 9.01 6.40 6.13
CA CYS A 83 9.65 6.36 7.46
C CYS A 83 9.94 4.93 7.94
N GLY A 84 10.51 4.11 7.06
CA GLY A 84 10.82 2.73 7.40
C GLY A 84 9.68 1.75 7.22
N LYS A 85 8.55 2.19 6.71
CA LYS A 85 7.41 1.30 6.47
C LYS A 85 7.19 1.07 4.98
N SER A 86 8.28 0.79 4.26
CA SER A 86 8.20 0.58 2.82
C SER A 86 7.29 -0.58 2.44
N TYR A 87 7.05 -1.52 3.35
CA TYR A 87 6.14 -2.62 3.05
C TYR A 87 4.72 -2.12 2.80
N LEU A 88 4.34 -1.00 3.40
CA LEU A 88 3.04 -0.39 3.10
C LEU A 88 3.05 0.25 1.71
N THR A 89 4.18 0.80 1.30
CA THR A 89 4.32 1.34 -0.04
C THR A 89 4.15 0.25 -1.09
N PHE A 90 4.79 -0.91 -0.87
CA PHE A 90 4.62 -2.05 -1.77
C PHE A 90 3.17 -2.51 -1.80
N ALA A 91 2.51 -2.55 -0.65
CA ALA A 91 1.13 -2.98 -0.59
C ALA A 91 0.23 -2.01 -1.36
N MET A 92 0.47 -0.71 -1.24
CA MET A 92 -0.31 0.30 -1.94
C MET A 92 -0.16 0.14 -3.46
N TYR A 93 1.08 -0.05 -3.92
CA TYR A 93 1.33 -0.22 -5.34
C TYR A 93 0.63 -1.49 -5.85
N TYR A 94 0.78 -2.58 -5.10
CA TYR A 94 0.13 -3.83 -5.48
C TYR A 94 -1.38 -3.65 -5.61
N TYR A 95 -1.98 -3.01 -4.62
CA TYR A 95 -3.41 -2.81 -4.62
C TYR A 95 -3.87 -1.93 -5.79
N LEU A 96 -3.23 -0.78 -5.95
CA LEU A 96 -3.68 0.18 -6.95
C LEU A 96 -3.30 -0.22 -8.37
N HIS A 97 -2.11 -0.72 -8.56
CA HIS A 97 -1.60 -1.02 -9.90
C HIS A 97 -1.97 -2.43 -10.34
N GLU A 98 -1.77 -3.42 -9.46
CA GLU A 98 -1.95 -4.81 -9.86
C GLU A 98 -3.39 -5.28 -9.70
N LEU A 99 -4.04 -4.92 -8.61
CA LEU A 99 -5.40 -5.37 -8.36
C LEU A 99 -6.44 -4.46 -8.98
N LYS A 100 -6.25 -3.16 -8.92
CA LYS A 100 -7.23 -2.20 -9.45
C LYS A 100 -6.90 -1.70 -10.83
N ASP A 101 -5.71 -2.02 -11.32
CA ASP A 101 -5.32 -1.73 -12.70
C ASP A 101 -5.32 -0.23 -13.03
N TYR A 102 -4.97 0.59 -12.06
CA TYR A 102 -4.83 2.02 -12.31
C TYR A 102 -3.51 2.32 -13.03
N ASP A 103 -3.55 3.29 -13.92
CA ASP A 103 -2.33 3.80 -14.54
C ASP A 103 -1.68 4.75 -13.53
N ILE A 104 -0.76 4.23 -12.74
CA ILE A 104 -0.27 4.94 -11.58
C ILE A 104 1.22 4.69 -11.39
N ARG A 105 1.90 5.72 -10.93
CA ARG A 105 3.29 5.67 -10.56
C ARG A 105 3.41 6.07 -9.11
N ILE A 106 4.20 5.33 -8.34
CA ILE A 106 4.42 5.65 -6.93
C ILE A 106 5.90 5.88 -6.71
N ILE A 107 6.22 6.96 -6.03
CA ILE A 107 7.58 7.31 -5.68
C ILE A 107 7.67 7.29 -4.16
N GLY A 108 8.43 6.32 -3.64
CA GLY A 108 8.68 6.22 -2.22
C GLY A 108 9.91 7.04 -1.87
N LEU A 109 9.78 7.91 -0.90
CA LEU A 109 10.87 8.75 -0.45
C LEU A 109 11.39 8.25 0.88
N ASP A 110 12.69 8.23 1.04
CA ASP A 110 13.32 7.85 2.28
C ASP A 110 14.64 8.59 2.39
N LEU A 111 15.18 8.66 3.59
CA LEU A 111 16.45 9.35 3.82
C LEU A 111 17.62 8.40 3.87
N LYS A 112 17.38 7.10 3.93
CA LYS A 112 18.41 6.09 4.06
C LYS A 112 18.71 5.42 2.73
N ARG A 113 19.93 5.59 2.25
CA ARG A 113 20.30 5.11 0.92
C ARG A 113 20.26 3.60 0.79
N ASP A 114 20.62 2.87 1.85
CA ASP A 114 20.58 1.41 1.78
C ASP A 114 19.17 0.89 1.74
N VAL A 115 18.23 1.56 2.42
CA VAL A 115 16.81 1.22 2.33
C VAL A 115 16.32 1.43 0.91
N ILE A 116 16.68 2.57 0.31
CA ILE A 116 16.27 2.90 -1.05
C ILE A 116 16.78 1.87 -2.03
N ARG A 117 18.06 1.50 -1.92
CA ARG A 117 18.64 0.53 -2.83
C ARG A 117 17.95 -0.81 -2.71
N HIS A 118 17.73 -1.24 -1.47
CA HIS A 118 17.07 -2.53 -1.25
C HIS A 118 15.66 -2.53 -1.79
N CYS A 119 14.91 -1.45 -1.56
CA CYS A 119 13.54 -1.37 -2.04
C CYS A 119 13.48 -1.33 -3.56
N ASN A 120 14.41 -0.64 -4.21
CA ASN A 120 14.43 -0.63 -5.67
C ASN A 120 14.78 -2.01 -6.23
N GLU A 121 15.66 -2.74 -5.56
CA GLU A 121 15.96 -4.11 -5.97
C GLU A 121 14.73 -5.00 -5.88
N LEU A 122 13.95 -4.84 -4.81
CA LEU A 122 12.73 -5.62 -4.66
C LEU A 122 11.69 -5.24 -5.70
N SER A 123 11.52 -3.94 -5.95
CA SER A 123 10.62 -3.48 -7.00
C SER A 123 10.93 -4.12 -8.34
N GLU A 124 12.22 -4.14 -8.67
CA GLU A 124 12.66 -4.73 -9.92
C GLU A 124 12.40 -6.24 -9.93
N LYS A 125 12.67 -6.89 -8.81
CA LYS A 125 12.43 -8.32 -8.67
C LYS A 125 10.97 -8.69 -8.92
N TYR A 126 10.04 -7.85 -8.46
CA TYR A 126 8.62 -8.13 -8.61
C TYR A 126 8.04 -7.63 -9.94
N GLY A 127 8.84 -6.93 -10.72
CA GLY A 127 8.34 -6.36 -11.96
C GLY A 127 7.48 -5.13 -11.76
N TYR A 128 7.63 -4.45 -10.63
CA TYR A 128 6.87 -3.24 -10.32
C TYR A 128 7.57 -2.04 -10.94
N SER A 129 7.46 -1.91 -12.26
CA SER A 129 8.25 -0.96 -13.02
C SER A 129 7.93 0.49 -12.72
N LYS A 130 6.76 0.77 -12.17
CA LYS A 130 6.35 2.14 -11.86
C LYS A 130 6.41 2.45 -10.37
N LEU A 131 7.07 1.60 -9.62
CA LEU A 131 7.34 1.84 -8.19
C LEU A 131 8.83 2.10 -8.04
N LYS A 132 9.19 3.34 -7.68
CA LYS A 132 10.57 3.74 -7.52
C LYS A 132 10.78 4.33 -6.13
N PHE A 133 11.98 4.15 -5.60
CA PHE A 133 12.34 4.73 -4.31
C PHE A 133 13.50 5.68 -4.52
N LEU A 134 13.38 6.88 -3.96
CA LEU A 134 14.37 7.94 -4.13
C LEU A 134 14.71 8.54 -2.78
N GLU A 135 15.91 9.11 -2.70
CA GLU A 135 16.34 9.81 -1.50
C GLU A 135 15.68 11.18 -1.44
N GLY A 136 15.14 11.55 -0.28
CA GLY A 136 14.58 12.86 -0.08
C GLY A 136 13.42 12.83 0.87
N ASP A 137 12.85 14.02 1.07
CA ASP A 137 11.62 14.12 1.85
C ASP A 137 10.59 14.88 1.02
N ILE A 138 9.35 14.86 1.52
CA ILE A 138 8.24 15.42 0.77
C ILE A 138 8.38 16.93 0.62
N ALA A 139 8.89 17.60 1.66
CA ALA A 139 8.97 19.05 1.64
C ALA A 139 9.92 19.56 0.57
N ASN A 140 10.96 18.81 0.28
CA ASN A 140 12.03 19.28 -0.61
C ASN A 140 12.06 18.56 -1.96
N TYR A 141 11.11 17.67 -2.21
CA TYR A 141 11.14 16.89 -3.43
C TYR A 141 10.59 17.70 -4.60
N THR A 142 11.37 17.80 -5.67
CA THR A 142 10.99 18.55 -6.87
C THR A 142 11.13 17.72 -8.14
N GLY A 143 11.20 16.41 -8.01
CA GLY A 143 11.50 15.54 -9.13
C GLY A 143 10.36 15.25 -10.07
N VAL A 144 9.14 15.71 -9.76
CA VAL A 144 7.99 15.52 -10.64
C VAL A 144 7.24 16.82 -10.79
N ASP A 145 6.62 16.98 -11.95
CA ASP A 145 5.86 18.19 -12.24
C ASP A 145 4.49 18.17 -11.60
N ARG A 146 3.92 17.00 -11.41
CA ARG A 146 2.57 16.90 -10.91
C ARG A 146 2.44 15.69 -9.99
N VAL A 147 1.84 15.93 -8.83
CA VAL A 147 1.59 14.90 -7.83
C VAL A 147 0.09 14.90 -7.56
N ASP A 148 -0.51 13.72 -7.57
CA ASP A 148 -1.93 13.58 -7.34
C ASP A 148 -2.25 13.33 -5.88
N MET A 149 -1.36 12.66 -5.16
CA MET A 149 -1.58 12.37 -3.76
C MET A 149 -0.25 12.26 -3.05
N VAL A 150 -0.21 12.72 -1.83
CA VAL A 150 0.93 12.55 -0.94
C VAL A 150 0.47 11.73 0.25
N VAL A 151 1.21 10.68 0.57
CA VAL A 151 0.92 9.82 1.70
C VAL A 151 2.10 9.87 2.65
N THR A 152 1.84 10.10 3.93
CA THR A 152 2.86 10.07 4.94
C THR A 152 2.54 8.94 5.91
N LEU A 153 3.48 8.01 6.05
CA LEU A 153 3.31 6.86 6.93
C LEU A 153 4.10 7.11 8.20
N HIS A 154 3.40 7.13 9.32
CA HIS A 154 4.03 7.45 10.60
C HIS A 154 4.70 6.21 11.18
N ALA A 155 5.96 6.37 11.57
CA ALA A 155 6.74 5.23 12.04
C ALA A 155 6.27 4.71 13.40
N CYS A 156 5.68 5.58 14.21
CA CYS A 156 5.38 5.25 15.60
C CYS A 156 4.03 4.61 15.81
N ASP A 157 3.15 4.70 14.83
CA ASP A 157 1.79 4.18 14.99
C ASP A 157 1.26 3.83 13.62
N THR A 158 -0.04 3.55 13.57
CA THR A 158 -0.68 3.15 12.32
C THR A 158 -1.33 4.32 11.60
N ALA A 159 -1.14 5.53 12.09
CA ALA A 159 -1.76 6.69 11.46
C ALA A 159 -1.12 6.96 10.10
N THR A 160 -1.94 7.39 9.20
CA THR A 160 -1.53 7.70 7.84
C THR A 160 -2.23 8.99 7.43
N ASP A 161 -1.45 9.91 6.94
CA ASP A 161 -1.98 11.16 6.41
C ASP A 161 -1.86 11.14 4.90
N TYR A 162 -2.81 11.78 4.26
CA TYR A 162 -2.72 11.95 2.82
C TYR A 162 -3.24 13.32 2.44
N ALA A 163 -2.84 13.77 1.26
CA ALA A 163 -3.33 15.01 0.71
C ALA A 163 -3.41 14.84 -0.80
N LEU A 164 -4.52 15.28 -1.37
CA LEU A 164 -4.64 15.33 -2.82
C LEU A 164 -4.10 16.68 -3.29
N ALA A 165 -3.39 16.66 -4.40
CA ALA A 165 -2.88 17.89 -4.99
C ALA A 165 -4.05 18.73 -5.53
N LYS A 166 -3.85 20.02 -5.57
CA LYS A 166 -4.86 20.94 -6.06
C LYS A 166 -4.83 21.07 -7.56
#